data_dc6683649f919acebef65ee7424a4772
#
_entry.id   dc6683649f919acebef65ee7424a4772
#
_cell.length_a   1.000
_cell.length_b   1.000
_cell.length_c   1.000
_cell.angle_alpha   90.00
_cell.angle_beta   90.00
_cell.angle_gamma   90.00
#
_symmetry.space_group_name_H-M   'P 1'
#
loop_
_entity.id
_entity.type
_entity.pdbx_description
1 polymer ?
#
loop_
_entity_poly.entity_id
_entity_poly.type
_entity_poly.pdbx_seq_one_letter_code
_entity_poly.pdbx_strand_id
1 'polypeptide(L)'
;MVEAEKRRMDLYVKLAVLGLVSGAISSGTAIGWGLITAPMLLLVLQFPPREGVALSVIGGLGYLMALGVYRHLSGGIPWGATLALTLGSLVGGLLGVMTIDLLPAAAMKRIIGVMTIIAGVALLIPWKD
;
A
#
# COMPACT_ATOMS: atom_id res chain seq x y z
N MET A 1 -31.58 -4.90 -10.73
CA MET A 1 -30.63 -4.05 -11.49
C MET A 1 -30.23 -2.82 -10.68
N VAL A 2 -31.16 -2.00 -10.20
CA VAL A 2 -30.90 -0.78 -9.42
C VAL A 2 -30.14 -1.05 -8.09
N GLU A 3 -30.42 -2.12 -7.41
CA GLU A 3 -29.79 -2.47 -6.11
C GLU A 3 -28.33 -2.95 -6.26
N ALA A 4 -28.03 -3.64 -7.38
CA ALA A 4 -26.66 -4.04 -7.69
C ALA A 4 -25.79 -2.84 -8.08
N GLU A 5 -26.36 -1.87 -8.78
CA GLU A 5 -25.70 -0.64 -9.15
C GLU A 5 -25.43 0.26 -7.94
N LYS A 6 -26.40 0.38 -7.03
CA LYS A 6 -26.25 1.08 -5.76
C LYS A 6 -25.15 0.46 -4.89
N ARG A 7 -25.11 -0.87 -4.83
CA ARG A 7 -24.06 -1.58 -4.06
C ARG A 7 -22.67 -1.38 -4.65
N ARG A 8 -22.54 -1.33 -5.99
CA ARG A 8 -21.27 -1.01 -6.65
C ARG A 8 -20.84 0.43 -6.37
N MET A 9 -21.75 1.37 -6.47
CA MET A 9 -21.49 2.78 -6.18
C MET A 9 -21.00 2.95 -4.74
N ASP A 10 -21.64 2.31 -3.77
CA ASP A 10 -21.26 2.34 -2.35
C ASP A 10 -19.84 1.76 -2.13
N LEU A 11 -19.50 0.69 -2.82
CA LEU A 11 -18.16 0.11 -2.79
C LEU A 11 -17.11 1.08 -3.35
N TYR A 12 -17.37 1.72 -4.50
CA TYR A 12 -16.45 2.68 -5.09
C TYR A 12 -16.25 3.91 -4.21
N VAL A 13 -17.29 4.40 -3.55
CA VAL A 13 -17.19 5.49 -2.58
C VAL A 13 -16.31 5.08 -1.40
N LYS A 14 -16.50 3.89 -0.84
CA LYS A 14 -15.65 3.37 0.25
C LYS A 14 -14.19 3.24 -0.18
N LEU A 15 -13.93 2.74 -1.37
CA LEU A 15 -12.57 2.64 -1.92
C LEU A 15 -11.95 4.01 -2.15
N ALA A 16 -12.70 4.99 -2.65
CA ALA A 16 -12.21 6.35 -2.84
C ALA A 16 -11.87 7.04 -1.51
N VAL A 17 -12.72 6.89 -0.50
CA VAL A 17 -12.48 7.42 0.87
C VAL A 17 -11.25 6.75 1.48
N LEU A 18 -11.14 5.42 1.37
CA LEU A 18 -9.98 4.68 1.84
C LEU A 18 -8.70 5.18 1.14
N GLY A 19 -8.74 5.35 -0.18
CA GLY A 19 -7.62 5.87 -0.96
C GLY A 19 -7.20 7.27 -0.52
N LEU A 20 -8.15 8.17 -0.31
CA LEU A 20 -7.90 9.54 0.13
C LEU A 20 -7.24 9.58 1.52
N VAL A 21 -7.81 8.86 2.49
CA VAL A 21 -7.28 8.82 3.86
C VAL A 21 -5.90 8.16 3.91
N SER A 22 -5.75 6.99 3.27
CA SER A 22 -4.48 6.27 3.25
C SER A 22 -3.40 7.05 2.49
N GLY A 23 -3.76 7.71 1.39
CA GLY A 23 -2.85 8.57 0.62
C GLY A 23 -2.36 9.75 1.44
N ALA A 24 -3.26 10.44 2.14
CA ALA A 24 -2.92 11.57 3.01
C ALA A 24 -1.97 11.15 4.14
N ILE A 25 -2.26 10.04 4.82
CA ILE A 25 -1.41 9.53 5.91
C ILE A 25 -0.05 9.08 5.35
N SER A 26 -0.04 8.29 4.27
CA SER A 26 1.20 7.76 3.70
C SER A 26 2.12 8.83 3.16
N SER A 27 1.58 9.89 2.53
CA SER A 27 2.39 11.00 2.01
C SER A 27 2.98 11.88 3.12
N GLY A 28 2.26 12.05 4.23
CA GLY A 28 2.71 12.84 5.37
C GLY A 28 3.73 12.12 6.26
N THR A 29 3.59 10.81 6.42
CA THR A 29 4.37 10.02 7.39
C THR A 29 5.44 9.15 6.75
N ALA A 30 5.45 9.00 5.44
CA ALA A 30 6.23 8.01 4.70
C ALA A 30 5.94 6.54 5.13
N ILE A 31 4.90 6.30 5.94
CA ILE A 31 4.41 4.96 6.24
C ILE A 31 3.86 4.38 4.94
N GLY A 32 4.32 3.18 4.59
CA GLY A 32 3.96 2.55 3.32
C GLY A 32 2.45 2.45 3.13
N TRP A 33 1.96 2.91 1.99
CA TRP A 33 0.56 2.82 1.57
C TRP A 33 -0.06 1.44 1.82
N GLY A 34 0.65 0.37 1.45
CA GLY A 34 0.20 -1.01 1.61
C GLY A 34 0.00 -1.44 3.06
N LEU A 35 0.69 -0.80 4.02
CA LEU A 35 0.55 -1.10 5.43
C LEU A 35 -0.83 -0.72 5.98
N ILE A 36 -1.46 0.28 5.39
CA ILE A 36 -2.80 0.76 5.77
C ILE A 36 -3.85 0.12 4.86
N THR A 37 -3.66 0.20 3.56
CA THR A 37 -4.69 -0.22 2.59
C THR A 37 -4.87 -1.73 2.53
N ALA A 38 -3.81 -2.53 2.61
CA ALA A 38 -3.96 -3.98 2.52
C ALA A 38 -4.80 -4.56 3.67
N PRO A 39 -4.53 -4.28 4.96
CA PRO A 39 -5.40 -4.73 6.04
C PRO A 39 -6.84 -4.24 5.93
N MET A 40 -7.06 -2.99 5.52
CA MET A 40 -8.40 -2.44 5.35
C MET A 40 -9.19 -3.15 4.24
N LEU A 41 -8.54 -3.43 3.10
CA LEU A 41 -9.15 -4.17 2.00
C LEU A 41 -9.49 -5.62 2.40
N LEU A 42 -8.61 -6.26 3.16
CA LEU A 42 -8.78 -7.66 3.56
C LEU A 42 -9.76 -7.86 4.71
N LEU A 43 -9.72 -6.98 5.73
CA LEU A 43 -10.46 -7.17 6.97
C LEU A 43 -11.80 -6.43 6.98
N VAL A 44 -11.84 -5.21 6.46
CA VAL A 44 -13.04 -4.37 6.48
C VAL A 44 -13.87 -4.57 5.22
N LEU A 45 -13.25 -4.50 4.05
CA LEU A 45 -13.93 -4.65 2.77
C LEU A 45 -14.01 -6.12 2.30
N GLN A 46 -13.34 -7.04 3.02
CA GLN A 46 -13.38 -8.49 2.82
C GLN A 46 -13.02 -8.95 1.40
N PHE A 47 -12.11 -8.24 0.73
CA PHE A 47 -11.59 -8.69 -0.55
C PHE A 47 -10.79 -9.99 -0.41
N PRO A 48 -10.81 -10.87 -1.41
CA PRO A 48 -9.89 -12.00 -1.47
C PRO A 48 -8.44 -11.52 -1.38
N PRO A 49 -7.53 -12.23 -0.69
CA PRO A 49 -6.18 -11.73 -0.43
C PRO A 49 -5.40 -11.30 -1.67
N ARG A 50 -5.49 -12.05 -2.75
CA ARG A 50 -4.81 -11.71 -4.01
C ARG A 50 -5.35 -10.41 -4.63
N GLU A 51 -6.68 -10.26 -4.65
CA GLU A 51 -7.33 -9.06 -5.18
C GLU A 51 -7.05 -7.85 -4.29
N GLY A 52 -7.15 -8.00 -2.97
CA GLY A 52 -6.87 -6.93 -2.02
C GLY A 52 -5.44 -6.42 -2.11
N VAL A 53 -4.46 -7.32 -2.24
CA VAL A 53 -3.05 -6.95 -2.45
C VAL A 53 -2.87 -6.25 -3.80
N ALA A 54 -3.43 -6.78 -4.89
CA ALA A 54 -3.32 -6.17 -6.20
C ALA A 54 -3.95 -4.75 -6.23
N LEU A 55 -5.15 -4.59 -5.65
CA LEU A 55 -5.80 -3.29 -5.51
C LEU A 55 -4.98 -2.31 -4.68
N SER A 56 -4.37 -2.79 -3.58
CA SER A 56 -3.47 -1.97 -2.77
C SER A 56 -2.26 -1.50 -3.56
N VAL A 57 -1.58 -2.39 -4.28
CA VAL A 57 -0.38 -2.04 -5.05
C VAL A 57 -0.71 -1.06 -6.17
N ILE A 58 -1.72 -1.36 -6.99
CA ILE A 58 -2.08 -0.52 -8.15
C ILE A 58 -2.68 0.81 -7.68
N GLY A 59 -3.54 0.79 -6.64
CA GLY A 59 -4.14 1.99 -6.09
C GLY A 59 -3.11 2.96 -5.51
N GLY A 60 -1.97 2.43 -5.02
CA GLY A 60 -0.87 3.24 -4.50
C GLY A 60 -0.12 4.06 -5.56
N LEU A 61 -0.22 3.73 -6.84
CA LEU A 61 0.45 4.49 -7.90
C LEU A 61 0.01 5.95 -7.92
N GLY A 62 -1.26 6.23 -7.66
CA GLY A 62 -1.79 7.59 -7.65
C GLY A 62 -1.08 8.49 -6.64
N TYR A 63 -0.96 8.05 -5.39
CA TYR A 63 -0.28 8.84 -4.36
C TYR A 63 1.23 8.93 -4.58
N LEU A 64 1.85 7.86 -5.09
CA LEU A 64 3.29 7.86 -5.41
C LEU A 64 3.61 8.86 -6.51
N MET A 65 2.77 8.95 -7.54
CA MET A 65 2.92 9.95 -8.61
C MET A 65 2.77 11.38 -8.04
N ALA A 66 1.73 11.64 -7.28
CA ALA A 66 1.50 12.94 -6.67
C ALA A 66 2.66 13.37 -5.75
N LEU A 67 3.11 12.45 -4.87
CA LEU A 67 4.23 12.69 -3.97
C LEU A 67 5.55 12.87 -4.73
N GLY A 68 5.80 12.05 -5.75
CA GLY A 68 7.00 12.13 -6.59
C GLY A 68 7.11 13.47 -7.31
N VAL A 69 6.03 13.93 -7.91
CA VAL A 69 5.97 15.26 -8.56
C VAL A 69 6.20 16.37 -7.54
N TYR A 70 5.50 16.35 -6.41
CA TYR A 70 5.65 17.35 -5.37
C TYR A 70 7.09 17.44 -4.83
N ARG A 71 7.70 16.30 -4.52
CA ARG A 71 9.09 16.24 -4.02
C ARG A 71 10.10 16.66 -5.07
N HIS A 72 9.87 16.33 -6.34
CA HIS A 72 10.70 16.79 -7.44
C HIS A 72 10.69 18.31 -7.55
N LEU A 73 9.51 18.92 -7.49
CA LEU A 73 9.36 20.39 -7.55
C LEU A 73 9.94 21.09 -6.33
N SER A 74 9.90 20.46 -5.16
CA SER A 74 10.45 21.00 -3.91
C SER A 74 11.98 20.93 -3.83
N GLY A 75 12.63 20.20 -4.71
CA GLY A 75 14.08 20.00 -4.74
C GLY A 75 14.63 19.09 -3.65
N GLY A 76 15.96 18.93 -3.61
CA GLY A 76 16.63 18.19 -2.55
C GLY A 76 16.62 16.65 -2.69
N ILE A 77 16.30 16.13 -3.88
CA ILE A 77 16.29 14.67 -4.13
C ILE A 77 17.72 14.18 -4.44
N PRO A 78 18.27 13.25 -3.65
CA PRO A 78 19.56 12.63 -3.95
C PRO A 78 19.37 11.59 -5.05
N TRP A 79 19.46 12.01 -6.30
CA TRP A 79 19.15 11.18 -7.48
C TRP A 79 19.91 9.86 -7.54
N GLY A 80 21.20 9.83 -7.13
CA GLY A 80 21.98 8.60 -7.10
C GLY A 80 21.40 7.53 -6.17
N ALA A 81 21.04 7.93 -4.93
CA ALA A 81 20.43 7.05 -3.96
C ALA A 81 19.01 6.63 -4.41
N THR A 82 18.26 7.56 -4.99
CA THR A 82 16.91 7.31 -5.51
C THR A 82 16.93 6.28 -6.63
N LEU A 83 17.85 6.40 -7.59
CA LEU A 83 17.98 5.42 -8.68
C LEU A 83 18.38 4.05 -8.16
N ALA A 84 19.35 3.96 -7.25
CA ALA A 84 19.75 2.70 -6.66
C ALA A 84 18.57 2.01 -5.93
N LEU A 85 17.81 2.77 -5.14
CA LEU A 85 16.64 2.27 -4.44
C LEU A 85 15.53 1.83 -5.41
N THR A 86 15.28 2.61 -6.47
CA THR A 86 14.27 2.30 -7.48
C THR A 86 14.61 1.03 -8.25
N LEU A 87 15.86 0.87 -8.66
CA LEU A 87 16.30 -0.36 -9.35
C LEU A 87 16.21 -1.58 -8.43
N GLY A 88 16.63 -1.44 -7.17
CA GLY A 88 16.49 -2.49 -6.17
C GLY A 88 15.03 -2.86 -5.92
N SER A 89 14.14 -1.87 -5.79
CA SER A 89 12.72 -2.12 -5.56
C SER A 89 12.02 -2.75 -6.77
N LEU A 90 12.46 -2.43 -8.00
CA LEU A 90 11.93 -3.05 -9.21
C LEU A 90 12.24 -4.56 -9.22
N VAL A 91 13.51 -4.91 -8.99
CA VAL A 91 13.92 -6.33 -8.92
C VAL A 91 13.26 -7.05 -7.76
N GLY A 92 13.29 -6.45 -6.56
CA GLY A 92 12.66 -7.00 -5.37
C GLY A 92 11.15 -7.16 -5.52
N GLY A 93 10.49 -6.21 -6.16
CA GLY A 93 9.05 -6.27 -6.45
C GLY A 93 8.68 -7.41 -7.37
N LEU A 94 9.44 -7.61 -8.46
CA LEU A 94 9.23 -8.74 -9.38
C LEU A 94 9.40 -10.09 -8.67
N LEU A 95 10.48 -10.24 -7.91
CA LEU A 95 10.72 -11.47 -7.13
C LEU A 95 9.64 -11.68 -6.06
N GLY A 96 9.21 -10.62 -5.41
CA GLY A 96 8.15 -10.66 -4.40
C GLY A 96 6.82 -11.13 -4.97
N VAL A 97 6.39 -10.60 -6.12
CA VAL A 97 5.15 -11.01 -6.78
C VAL A 97 5.21 -12.49 -7.18
N MET A 98 6.32 -12.91 -7.81
CA MET A 98 6.49 -14.32 -8.20
C MET A 98 6.44 -15.27 -7.02
N THR A 99 6.97 -14.86 -5.86
CA THR A 99 6.96 -15.69 -4.64
C THR A 99 5.59 -15.70 -3.98
N ILE A 100 4.91 -14.55 -3.89
CA ILE A 100 3.64 -14.44 -3.18
C ILE A 100 2.50 -15.16 -3.90
N ASP A 101 2.56 -15.25 -5.23
CA ASP A 101 1.58 -15.98 -6.03
C ASP A 101 1.61 -17.50 -5.80
N LEU A 102 2.72 -18.03 -5.27
CA LEU A 102 2.86 -19.42 -4.88
C LEU A 102 2.24 -19.72 -3.49
N LEU A 103 1.94 -18.68 -2.70
CA LEU A 103 1.46 -18.85 -1.34
C LEU A 103 -0.06 -19.05 -1.28
N PRO A 104 -0.55 -19.93 -0.38
CA PRO A 104 -1.96 -20.05 -0.11
C PRO A 104 -2.51 -18.78 0.54
N ALA A 105 -3.78 -18.45 0.27
CA ALA A 105 -4.44 -17.24 0.77
C ALA A 105 -4.34 -17.04 2.30
N ALA A 106 -4.39 -18.14 3.06
CA ALA A 106 -4.25 -18.11 4.51
C ALA A 106 -2.85 -17.67 4.96
N ALA A 107 -1.79 -18.08 4.24
CA ALA A 107 -0.43 -17.67 4.52
C ALA A 107 -0.23 -16.18 4.20
N MET A 108 -0.78 -15.70 3.09
CA MET A 108 -0.74 -14.29 2.73
C MET A 108 -1.34 -13.39 3.82
N LYS A 109 -2.54 -13.74 4.32
CA LYS A 109 -3.18 -12.99 5.42
C LYS A 109 -2.32 -12.96 6.67
N ARG A 110 -1.71 -14.08 7.05
CA ARG A 110 -0.84 -14.17 8.23
C ARG A 110 0.43 -13.33 8.07
N ILE A 111 1.08 -13.40 6.91
CA ILE A 111 2.28 -12.62 6.61
C ILE A 111 1.96 -11.12 6.69
N ILE A 112 0.91 -10.67 6.03
CA ILE A 112 0.49 -9.26 6.06
C ILE A 112 0.20 -8.82 7.50
N GLY A 113 -0.55 -9.63 8.28
CA GLY A 113 -0.87 -9.32 9.67
C GLY A 113 0.38 -9.21 10.56
N VAL A 114 1.29 -10.17 10.46
CA VAL A 114 2.54 -10.18 11.23
C VAL A 114 3.42 -8.98 10.86
N MET A 115 3.59 -8.71 9.58
CA MET A 115 4.39 -7.56 9.11
C MET A 115 3.80 -6.22 9.56
N THR A 116 2.48 -6.11 9.55
CA THR A 116 1.78 -4.91 10.03
C THR A 116 2.02 -4.69 11.53
N ILE A 117 1.95 -5.76 12.34
CA ILE A 117 2.21 -5.69 13.79
C ILE A 117 3.68 -5.31 14.05
N ILE A 118 4.63 -5.96 13.38
CA ILE A 118 6.06 -5.67 13.54
C ILE A 118 6.34 -4.22 13.18
N ALA A 119 5.84 -3.74 12.05
CA ALA A 119 6.02 -2.36 11.63
C ALA A 119 5.37 -1.37 12.60
N GLY A 120 4.16 -1.67 13.09
CA GLY A 120 3.47 -0.85 14.09
C GLY A 120 4.24 -0.75 15.40
N VAL A 121 4.74 -1.88 15.92
CA VAL A 121 5.55 -1.90 17.15
C VAL A 121 6.88 -1.18 16.94
N ALA A 122 7.56 -1.41 15.82
CA ALA A 122 8.83 -0.75 15.52
C ALA A 122 8.72 0.78 15.48
N LEU A 123 7.59 1.31 15.01
CA LEU A 123 7.33 2.75 14.97
C LEU A 123 7.05 3.36 16.36
N LEU A 124 6.63 2.54 17.33
CA LEU A 124 6.39 2.99 18.70
C LEU A 124 7.66 3.02 19.57
N ILE A 125 8.74 2.39 19.10
CA ILE A 125 10.02 2.41 19.80
C ILE A 125 10.70 3.75 19.51
N PRO A 126 10.99 4.57 20.53
CA PRO A 126 11.71 5.83 20.32
C PRO A 126 13.12 5.52 19.84
N TRP A 127 13.40 5.81 18.59
CA TRP A 127 14.76 5.78 18.06
C TRP A 127 15.49 7.00 18.60
N LYS A 128 16.67 6.78 19.16
CA LYS A 128 17.54 7.90 19.54
C LYS A 128 17.95 8.61 18.24
N ASP A 129 17.62 9.90 18.18
CA ASP A 129 18.15 10.83 17.18
C ASP A 129 19.67 10.97 17.30
#